data_b0efe931e78a881ab7538ad75e994eb5
#
_entry.id   b0efe931e78a881ab7538ad75e994eb5
#
_cell.length_a   1.000
_cell.length_b   1.000
_cell.length_c   1.000
_cell.angle_alpha   90.00
_cell.angle_beta   90.00
_cell.angle_gamma   90.00
#
_symmetry.space_group_name_H-M   'P 1'
#
loop_
_entity.id
_entity.type
_entity.pdbx_description
1 polymer ?
#
loop_
_entity_poly.entity_id
_entity_poly.type
_entity_poly.pdbx_seq_one_letter_code
_entity_poly.pdbx_strand_id
1 'polypeptide(L)'
;TPQWFISMESHRLRKKALKALDETTFYPSKGKERIRSMIESRPDWCVSRQRVWGVPLPIFVKKDNNKVLIDDEVFENIAKIYEKEGSDCWFSDNPQRFLGEKYDAKDYNKLSDIVEVWFDSGSTHSFVLEKREDLKWPASMYLEGSDQHRGWFHSSLLESCGTRGRAPFESIL
;
A
#
# COMPACT_ATOMS: atom_id res chain seq x y z
N THR A 1 -14.94 15.43 2.48
CA THR A 1 -14.83 14.03 2.93
C THR A 1 -13.45 13.85 3.53
N PRO A 2 -13.34 13.22 4.70
CA PRO A 2 -12.03 12.85 5.26
C PRO A 2 -11.25 11.96 4.27
N GLN A 3 -9.93 12.12 4.25
CA GLN A 3 -9.05 11.33 3.38
C GLN A 3 -8.01 10.59 4.22
N TRP A 4 -7.51 9.48 3.68
CA TRP A 4 -6.50 8.63 4.32
C TRP A 4 -5.16 8.81 3.63
N PHE A 5 -4.13 8.95 4.45
CA PHE A 5 -2.78 9.25 3.97
C PHE A 5 -1.78 8.27 4.55
N ILE A 6 -0.82 7.86 3.72
CA ILE A 6 0.43 7.25 4.18
C ILE A 6 1.39 8.40 4.46
N SER A 7 1.81 8.54 5.71
CA SER A 7 2.76 9.57 6.10
C SER A 7 4.16 9.24 5.58
N MET A 8 4.77 10.21 4.92
CA MET A 8 6.15 10.09 4.43
C MET A 8 7.17 10.18 5.57
N GLU A 9 6.81 10.79 6.70
CA GLU A 9 7.73 10.96 7.83
C GLU A 9 7.58 9.87 8.90
N SER A 10 6.37 9.29 9.07
CA SER A 10 6.14 8.21 10.02
C SER A 10 7.03 7.01 9.67
N HIS A 11 7.60 6.41 10.73
CA HIS A 11 8.55 5.28 10.60
C HIS A 11 9.71 5.55 9.63
N ARG A 12 9.99 6.85 9.35
CA ARG A 12 11.06 7.32 8.46
C ARG A 12 10.94 6.81 7.01
N LEU A 13 9.72 6.70 6.49
CA LEU A 13 9.47 6.15 5.16
C LEU A 13 10.28 6.87 4.07
N ARG A 14 10.24 8.20 4.03
CA ARG A 14 11.06 9.00 3.09
C ARG A 14 12.54 8.64 3.15
N LYS A 15 13.10 8.59 4.37
CA LYS A 15 14.52 8.26 4.57
C LYS A 15 14.85 6.85 4.10
N LYS A 16 13.97 5.87 4.37
CA LYS A 16 14.14 4.50 3.89
C LYS A 16 14.12 4.42 2.36
N ALA A 17 13.17 5.11 1.72
CA ALA A 17 13.05 5.13 0.27
C ALA A 17 14.29 5.79 -0.39
N LEU A 18 14.76 6.93 0.13
CA LEU A 18 15.97 7.58 -0.36
C LEU A 18 17.21 6.69 -0.22
N LYS A 19 17.36 6.00 0.91
CA LYS A 19 18.44 5.04 1.12
C LYS A 19 18.35 3.88 0.12
N ALA A 20 17.16 3.34 -0.10
CA ALA A 20 16.94 2.24 -1.04
C ALA A 20 17.29 2.63 -2.48
N LEU A 21 17.05 3.89 -2.87
CA LEU A 21 17.49 4.41 -4.18
C LEU A 21 19.02 4.49 -4.30
N ASP A 22 19.75 4.72 -3.19
CA ASP A 22 21.22 4.72 -3.20
C ASP A 22 21.80 3.32 -3.47
N GLU A 23 21.06 2.28 -3.06
CA GLU A 23 21.42 0.88 -3.26
C GLU A 23 20.93 0.31 -4.61
N THR A 24 20.12 1.08 -5.37
CA THR A 24 19.53 0.66 -6.65
C THR A 24 20.39 1.10 -7.84
N THR A 25 20.58 0.21 -8.83
CA THR A 25 21.25 0.53 -10.09
C THR A 25 20.25 1.10 -11.09
N PHE A 26 20.61 2.20 -11.76
CA PHE A 26 19.75 2.86 -12.75
C PHE A 26 20.37 2.85 -14.16
N TYR A 27 19.53 2.54 -15.15
CA TYR A 27 19.85 2.56 -16.57
C TYR A 27 18.83 3.46 -17.31
N PRO A 28 19.19 4.66 -17.80
CA PRO A 28 20.45 5.37 -17.56
C PRO A 28 20.57 5.89 -16.12
N SER A 29 21.79 6.14 -15.66
CA SER A 29 22.08 6.61 -14.29
C SER A 29 21.34 7.89 -13.88
N LYS A 30 21.03 8.77 -14.84
CA LYS A 30 20.24 10.00 -14.63
C LYS A 30 18.80 9.75 -14.11
N GLY A 31 18.27 8.54 -14.30
CA GLY A 31 16.96 8.15 -13.78
C GLY A 31 16.88 8.23 -12.25
N LYS A 32 18.00 7.96 -11.57
CA LYS A 32 18.11 8.07 -10.11
C LYS A 32 17.76 9.46 -9.58
N GLU A 33 18.35 10.49 -10.16
CA GLU A 33 18.13 11.88 -9.71
C GLU A 33 16.67 12.30 -9.89
N ARG A 34 16.03 11.83 -10.95
CA ARG A 34 14.63 12.12 -11.22
C ARG A 34 13.69 11.55 -10.14
N ILE A 35 13.79 10.26 -9.82
CA ILE A 35 12.92 9.65 -8.79
C ILE A 35 13.30 10.17 -7.40
N ARG A 36 14.58 10.41 -7.13
CA ARG A 36 15.08 10.95 -5.88
C ARG A 36 14.44 12.30 -5.55
N SER A 37 14.49 13.26 -6.47
CA SER A 37 13.90 14.58 -6.27
C SER A 37 12.39 14.53 -6.02
N MET A 38 11.70 13.59 -6.66
CA MET A 38 10.27 13.35 -6.43
C MET A 38 9.99 12.83 -5.01
N ILE A 39 10.82 11.91 -4.49
CA ILE A 39 10.68 11.37 -3.12
C ILE A 39 11.02 12.44 -2.08
N GLU A 40 12.08 13.24 -2.30
CA GLU A 40 12.52 14.30 -1.39
C GLU A 40 11.42 15.34 -1.14
N SER A 41 10.72 15.73 -2.19
CA SER A 41 9.66 16.76 -2.13
C SER A 41 8.25 16.21 -1.99
N ARG A 42 8.07 14.88 -1.92
CA ARG A 42 6.75 14.27 -1.91
C ARG A 42 5.97 14.62 -0.64
N PRO A 43 4.74 15.13 -0.74
CA PRO A 43 3.82 15.21 0.41
C PRO A 43 3.36 13.81 0.84
N ASP A 44 2.66 13.72 1.96
CA ASP A 44 2.00 12.50 2.38
C ASP A 44 1.11 11.94 1.27
N TRP A 45 1.10 10.63 1.11
CA TRP A 45 0.42 9.97 -0.01
C TRP A 45 -1.05 9.73 0.31
N CYS A 46 -1.95 10.48 -0.34
CA CYS A 46 -3.38 10.25 -0.23
C CYS A 46 -3.77 8.95 -0.95
N VAL A 47 -4.14 7.92 -0.19
CA VAL A 47 -4.44 6.58 -0.70
C VAL A 47 -5.93 6.26 -0.80
N SER A 48 -6.82 7.09 -0.26
CA SER A 48 -8.26 6.86 -0.34
C SER A 48 -8.89 7.51 -1.56
N ARG A 49 -9.89 6.84 -2.12
CA ARG A 49 -10.73 7.36 -3.21
C ARG A 49 -12.20 7.05 -2.94
N GLN A 50 -13.07 7.97 -3.33
CA GLN A 50 -14.51 7.82 -3.28
C GLN A 50 -15.00 7.43 -4.68
N ARG A 51 -14.89 6.14 -5.01
CA ARG A 51 -15.28 5.53 -6.27
C ARG A 51 -16.09 4.28 -6.03
N VAL A 52 -16.90 3.89 -6.99
CA VAL A 52 -17.73 2.67 -6.93
C VAL A 52 -16.90 1.40 -7.19
N TRP A 53 -15.81 1.53 -7.91
CA TRP A 53 -14.93 0.41 -8.29
C TRP A 53 -13.53 0.58 -7.69
N GLY A 54 -13.04 -0.47 -7.07
CA GLY A 54 -11.68 -0.57 -6.53
C GLY A 54 -11.61 -1.45 -5.29
N VAL A 55 -10.40 -1.76 -4.84
CA VAL A 55 -10.15 -2.53 -3.62
C VAL A 55 -10.55 -1.68 -2.41
N PRO A 56 -11.41 -2.18 -1.51
CA PRO A 56 -11.84 -1.41 -0.34
C PRO A 56 -10.69 -1.14 0.63
N LEU A 57 -10.75 0.00 1.30
CA LEU A 57 -9.88 0.33 2.42
C LEU A 57 -10.45 -0.32 3.69
N PRO A 58 -9.85 -1.41 4.21
CA PRO A 58 -10.46 -2.25 5.25
C PRO A 58 -10.29 -1.65 6.64
N ILE A 59 -10.86 -0.47 6.87
CA ILE A 59 -10.70 0.30 8.10
C ILE A 59 -12.04 0.47 8.81
N PHE A 60 -12.01 0.26 10.12
CA PHE A 60 -13.08 0.60 11.05
C PHE A 60 -12.73 1.83 11.86
N VAL A 61 -13.71 2.72 12.05
CA VAL A 61 -13.57 3.94 12.84
C VAL A 61 -14.62 3.94 13.94
N LYS A 62 -14.20 4.16 15.18
CA LYS A 62 -15.09 4.19 16.33
C LYS A 62 -16.03 5.41 16.28
N LYS A 63 -17.32 5.20 16.50
CA LYS A 63 -18.35 6.24 16.34
C LYS A 63 -18.27 7.37 17.34
N ASP A 64 -17.87 7.07 18.58
CA ASP A 64 -17.88 8.04 19.69
C ASP A 64 -16.73 9.07 19.61
N ASN A 65 -15.59 8.68 19.05
CA ASN A 65 -14.37 9.49 19.09
C ASN A 65 -13.58 9.54 17.78
N ASN A 66 -14.10 8.95 16.71
CA ASN A 66 -13.48 8.86 15.39
C ASN A 66 -12.07 8.22 15.39
N LYS A 67 -11.75 7.41 16.40
CA LYS A 67 -10.48 6.69 16.41
C LYS A 67 -10.52 5.47 15.50
N VAL A 68 -9.43 5.28 14.77
CA VAL A 68 -9.20 4.10 13.94
C VAL A 68 -9.04 2.87 14.85
N LEU A 69 -9.71 1.79 14.50
CA LEU A 69 -9.46 0.49 15.11
C LEU A 69 -8.15 -0.09 14.53
N ILE A 70 -7.14 -0.24 15.38
CA ILE A 70 -5.89 -0.89 15.04
C ILE A 70 -5.82 -2.16 15.89
N ASP A 71 -6.06 -3.29 15.25
CA ASP A 71 -6.06 -4.60 15.91
C ASP A 71 -5.67 -5.68 14.89
N ASP A 72 -4.57 -6.38 15.17
CA ASP A 72 -4.00 -7.37 14.25
C ASP A 72 -4.94 -8.56 14.04
N GLU A 73 -5.71 -8.97 15.06
CA GLU A 73 -6.69 -10.07 14.92
C GLU A 73 -7.80 -9.71 13.93
N VAL A 74 -8.26 -8.44 13.96
CA VAL A 74 -9.26 -7.94 13.01
C VAL A 74 -8.68 -7.89 11.60
N PHE A 75 -7.46 -7.39 11.43
CA PHE A 75 -6.80 -7.34 10.13
C PHE A 75 -6.56 -8.73 9.54
N GLU A 76 -6.11 -9.68 10.35
CA GLU A 76 -5.96 -11.08 9.94
C GLU A 76 -7.29 -11.74 9.55
N ASN A 77 -8.35 -11.47 10.29
CA ASN A 77 -9.69 -11.97 9.97
C ASN A 77 -10.18 -11.42 8.63
N ILE A 78 -10.02 -10.12 8.39
CA ILE A 78 -10.35 -9.48 7.11
C ILE A 78 -9.54 -10.12 5.97
N ALA A 79 -8.23 -10.28 6.15
CA ALA A 79 -7.35 -10.88 5.14
C ALA A 79 -7.78 -12.30 4.77
N LYS A 80 -8.12 -13.15 5.76
CA LYS A 80 -8.62 -14.52 5.54
C LYS A 80 -9.94 -14.54 4.77
N ILE A 81 -10.84 -13.61 5.08
CA ILE A 81 -12.11 -13.48 4.37
C ILE A 81 -11.87 -13.07 2.92
N TYR A 82 -11.00 -12.07 2.69
CA TYR A 82 -10.66 -11.60 1.34
C TYR A 82 -9.96 -12.68 0.51
N GLU A 83 -9.06 -13.44 1.11
CA GLU A 83 -8.35 -14.54 0.43
C GLU A 83 -9.34 -15.62 -0.06
N LYS A 84 -10.38 -15.89 0.71
CA LYS A 84 -11.37 -16.92 0.40
C LYS A 84 -12.46 -16.45 -0.56
N GLU A 85 -12.94 -15.23 -0.45
CA GLU A 85 -14.17 -14.75 -1.07
C GLU A 85 -13.99 -13.52 -1.96
N GLY A 86 -12.78 -12.94 -1.97
CA GLY A 86 -12.52 -11.67 -2.62
C GLY A 86 -12.91 -10.47 -1.75
N SER A 87 -12.44 -9.29 -2.15
CA SER A 87 -12.63 -8.07 -1.35
C SER A 87 -14.02 -7.41 -1.48
N ASP A 88 -14.81 -7.81 -2.49
CA ASP A 88 -16.16 -7.24 -2.72
C ASP A 88 -17.13 -7.51 -1.56
N CYS A 89 -16.90 -8.60 -0.79
CA CYS A 89 -17.66 -8.90 0.42
C CYS A 89 -17.59 -7.77 1.46
N TRP A 90 -16.55 -6.91 1.41
CA TRP A 90 -16.48 -5.73 2.28
C TRP A 90 -17.67 -4.81 2.12
N PHE A 91 -18.17 -4.62 0.91
CA PHE A 91 -19.29 -3.71 0.67
C PHE A 91 -20.66 -4.32 0.98
N SER A 92 -20.83 -5.63 0.79
CA SER A 92 -22.11 -6.32 0.92
C SER A 92 -22.37 -6.88 2.32
N ASP A 93 -21.32 -7.30 3.04
CA ASP A 93 -21.45 -8.09 4.25
C ASP A 93 -21.65 -7.26 5.53
N ASN A 94 -22.25 -7.90 6.53
CA ASN A 94 -22.40 -7.32 7.85
C ASN A 94 -21.02 -7.03 8.48
N PRO A 95 -20.79 -5.81 8.97
CA PRO A 95 -19.54 -5.42 9.63
C PRO A 95 -19.08 -6.36 10.74
N GLN A 96 -20.01 -6.99 11.47
CA GLN A 96 -19.70 -7.91 12.57
C GLN A 96 -18.85 -9.09 12.14
N ARG A 97 -19.01 -9.56 10.90
CA ARG A 97 -18.24 -10.67 10.35
C ARG A 97 -16.73 -10.38 10.32
N PHE A 98 -16.38 -9.14 10.01
CA PHE A 98 -14.98 -8.69 9.93
C PHE A 98 -14.39 -8.39 11.32
N LEU A 99 -15.22 -7.87 12.24
CA LEU A 99 -14.80 -7.50 13.60
C LEU A 99 -14.62 -8.72 14.53
N GLY A 100 -15.21 -9.87 14.17
CA GLY A 100 -15.23 -11.05 15.05
C GLY A 100 -16.08 -10.86 16.29
N GLU A 101 -15.71 -11.51 17.39
CA GLU A 101 -16.43 -11.46 18.66
C GLU A 101 -15.95 -10.37 19.63
N LYS A 102 -14.76 -9.81 19.36
CA LYS A 102 -14.07 -8.87 20.25
C LYS A 102 -14.70 -7.48 20.27
N TYR A 103 -15.33 -7.08 19.17
CA TYR A 103 -15.90 -5.74 18.98
C TYR A 103 -17.33 -5.81 18.48
N ASP A 104 -18.19 -4.92 18.99
CA ASP A 104 -19.59 -4.80 18.51
C ASP A 104 -19.64 -3.84 17.31
N ALA A 105 -20.17 -4.29 16.20
CA ALA A 105 -20.31 -3.49 14.98
C ALA A 105 -21.15 -2.22 15.18
N LYS A 106 -21.99 -2.16 16.22
CA LYS A 106 -22.76 -0.96 16.56
C LYS A 106 -21.87 0.22 16.93
N ASP A 107 -20.68 -0.04 17.47
CA ASP A 107 -19.74 0.98 17.95
C ASP A 107 -18.84 1.52 16.85
N TYR A 108 -18.83 0.91 15.67
CA TYR A 108 -17.92 1.25 14.59
C TYR A 108 -18.62 1.60 13.28
N ASN A 109 -17.99 2.50 12.53
CA ASN A 109 -18.28 2.73 11.13
C ASN A 109 -17.25 1.97 10.27
N LYS A 110 -17.73 1.15 9.37
CA LYS A 110 -16.95 0.51 8.31
C LYS A 110 -16.79 1.52 7.17
N LEU A 111 -15.55 1.77 6.71
CA LEU A 111 -15.31 2.69 5.60
C LEU A 111 -15.83 2.11 4.29
N SER A 112 -16.27 3.01 3.41
CA SER A 112 -16.66 2.69 2.02
C SER A 112 -15.66 3.18 0.98
N ASP A 113 -14.58 3.82 1.42
CA ASP A 113 -13.52 4.28 0.53
C ASP A 113 -12.77 3.09 -0.09
N ILE A 114 -12.26 3.30 -1.29
CA ILE A 114 -11.36 2.35 -1.96
C ILE A 114 -9.92 2.86 -1.93
N VAL A 115 -8.99 1.95 -2.12
CA VAL A 115 -7.57 2.28 -2.29
C VAL A 115 -7.34 2.86 -3.69
N GLU A 116 -6.44 3.79 -3.82
CA GLU A 116 -6.06 4.34 -5.11
C GLU A 116 -5.23 3.34 -5.93
N VAL A 117 -5.42 3.33 -7.24
CA VAL A 117 -4.90 2.30 -8.16
C VAL A 117 -3.37 2.15 -8.16
N TRP A 118 -2.62 3.19 -7.83
CA TRP A 118 -1.16 3.09 -7.72
C TRP A 118 -0.71 2.30 -6.49
N PHE A 119 -1.55 2.24 -5.46
CA PHE A 119 -1.32 1.33 -4.34
C PHE A 119 -1.53 -0.13 -4.78
N ASP A 120 -2.61 -0.42 -5.51
CA ASP A 120 -2.86 -1.78 -6.02
C ASP A 120 -1.69 -2.25 -6.88
N SER A 121 -1.25 -1.45 -7.84
CA SER A 121 -0.12 -1.80 -8.72
C SER A 121 1.22 -1.82 -7.98
N GLY A 122 1.42 -0.93 -7.02
CA GLY A 122 2.64 -0.86 -6.22
C GLY A 122 2.88 -2.10 -5.39
N SER A 123 1.81 -2.78 -4.95
CA SER A 123 1.88 -4.01 -4.15
C SER A 123 2.24 -5.28 -4.95
N THR A 124 2.46 -5.19 -6.27
CA THR A 124 2.81 -6.32 -7.17
C THR A 124 3.95 -7.18 -6.63
N HIS A 125 4.96 -6.58 -6.00
CA HIS A 125 6.07 -7.34 -5.40
C HIS A 125 5.59 -8.33 -4.34
N SER A 126 4.52 -8.01 -3.61
CA SER A 126 3.98 -8.86 -2.55
C SER A 126 3.18 -10.05 -3.07
N PHE A 127 2.28 -9.82 -4.04
CA PHE A 127 1.38 -10.87 -4.52
C PHE A 127 1.89 -11.61 -5.77
N VAL A 128 2.95 -11.14 -6.41
CA VAL A 128 3.59 -11.82 -7.54
C VAL A 128 4.97 -12.32 -7.15
N LEU A 129 5.92 -11.44 -6.84
CA LEU A 129 7.32 -11.85 -6.67
C LEU A 129 7.54 -12.72 -5.44
N GLU A 130 6.91 -12.38 -4.31
CA GLU A 130 7.05 -13.14 -3.07
C GLU A 130 6.26 -14.48 -3.07
N LYS A 131 5.25 -14.60 -3.93
CA LYS A 131 4.36 -15.79 -3.97
C LYS A 131 4.76 -16.82 -5.00
N ARG A 132 5.48 -16.46 -6.05
CA ARG A 132 5.85 -17.35 -7.13
C ARG A 132 7.26 -17.90 -6.93
N GLU A 133 7.38 -19.22 -6.87
CA GLU A 133 8.65 -19.93 -6.69
C GLU A 133 9.63 -19.76 -7.87
N ASP A 134 9.10 -19.51 -9.08
CA ASP A 134 9.88 -19.26 -10.30
C ASP A 134 10.38 -17.83 -10.44
N LEU A 135 10.02 -16.94 -9.51
CA LEU A 135 10.42 -15.53 -9.50
C LEU A 135 11.30 -15.18 -8.29
N LYS A 136 12.11 -14.13 -8.47
CA LYS A 136 12.97 -13.59 -7.43
C LYS A 136 12.37 -12.35 -6.79
N TRP A 137 12.43 -12.24 -5.46
CA TRP A 137 12.20 -11.00 -4.74
C TRP A 137 13.44 -10.60 -3.93
N PRO A 138 13.91 -9.36 -4.03
CA PRO A 138 13.49 -8.31 -4.96
C PRO A 138 13.71 -8.68 -6.43
N ALA A 139 12.95 -8.07 -7.33
CA ALA A 139 13.17 -8.25 -8.76
C ALA A 139 14.59 -7.83 -9.16
N SER A 140 15.21 -8.55 -10.08
CA SER A 140 16.51 -8.15 -10.62
C SER A 140 16.42 -6.81 -11.34
N MET A 141 15.30 -6.54 -12.02
CA MET A 141 15.06 -5.30 -12.74
C MET A 141 13.57 -4.97 -12.86
N TYR A 142 13.20 -3.70 -12.64
CA TYR A 142 11.94 -3.13 -13.12
C TYR A 142 12.22 -2.41 -14.42
N LEU A 143 11.42 -2.72 -15.45
CA LEU A 143 11.60 -2.20 -16.81
C LEU A 143 10.29 -1.57 -17.28
N GLU A 144 10.29 -0.26 -17.47
CA GLU A 144 9.16 0.53 -17.95
C GLU A 144 9.64 1.84 -18.60
N GLY A 145 8.69 2.62 -19.12
CA GLY A 145 8.95 3.97 -19.58
C GLY A 145 9.37 4.92 -18.45
N SER A 146 10.08 5.97 -18.79
CA SER A 146 10.60 6.96 -17.81
C SER A 146 9.51 7.72 -17.04
N ASP A 147 8.26 7.71 -17.50
CA ASP A 147 7.08 8.25 -16.81
C ASP A 147 6.79 7.48 -15.51
N GLN A 148 7.19 6.20 -15.41
CA GLN A 148 6.97 5.37 -14.23
C GLN A 148 7.85 5.72 -13.02
N HIS A 149 8.80 6.63 -13.16
CA HIS A 149 9.46 7.27 -12.02
C HIS A 149 8.46 8.02 -11.13
N ARG A 150 7.33 8.50 -11.71
CA ARG A 150 6.21 9.10 -10.98
C ARG A 150 5.03 8.14 -10.78
N GLY A 151 5.03 7.00 -11.41
CA GLY A 151 4.00 5.98 -11.35
C GLY A 151 4.42 4.75 -10.55
N TRP A 152 4.49 3.60 -11.20
CA TRP A 152 4.69 2.29 -10.59
C TRP A 152 6.03 2.13 -9.86
N PHE A 153 7.14 2.64 -10.40
CA PHE A 153 8.43 2.60 -9.69
C PHE A 153 8.34 3.28 -8.33
N HIS A 154 7.63 4.40 -8.28
CA HIS A 154 7.48 5.22 -7.09
C HIS A 154 6.58 4.56 -6.05
N SER A 155 5.37 4.13 -6.43
CA SER A 155 4.42 3.49 -5.52
C SER A 155 4.98 2.19 -4.96
N SER A 156 5.54 1.34 -5.82
CA SER A 156 6.14 0.06 -5.42
C SER A 156 7.34 0.25 -4.48
N LEU A 157 8.18 1.28 -4.73
CA LEU A 157 9.28 1.64 -3.83
C LEU A 157 8.77 2.00 -2.43
N LEU A 158 7.77 2.89 -2.35
CA LEU A 158 7.24 3.34 -1.06
C LEU A 158 6.61 2.21 -0.27
N GLU A 159 5.81 1.37 -0.91
CA GLU A 159 5.16 0.23 -0.26
C GLU A 159 6.17 -0.80 0.23
N SER A 160 7.13 -1.17 -0.59
CA SER A 160 8.17 -2.11 -0.20
C SER A 160 9.06 -1.55 0.91
N CYS A 161 9.46 -0.29 0.83
CA CYS A 161 10.22 0.37 1.90
C CYS A 161 9.43 0.49 3.21
N GLY A 162 8.12 0.73 3.13
CA GLY A 162 7.23 0.80 4.28
C GLY A 162 7.03 -0.55 4.98
N THR A 163 6.88 -1.61 4.23
CA THR A 163 6.50 -2.95 4.72
C THR A 163 7.67 -3.94 4.83
N ARG A 164 8.73 -3.82 4.02
CA ARG A 164 9.91 -4.71 3.98
C ARG A 164 11.22 -3.99 4.27
N GLY A 165 11.22 -2.65 4.35
CA GLY A 165 12.42 -1.86 4.67
C GLY A 165 13.43 -1.72 3.52
N ARG A 166 13.12 -2.17 2.30
CA ARG A 166 13.99 -2.12 1.13
C ARG A 166 13.21 -1.90 -0.16
N ALA A 167 13.92 -1.56 -1.26
CA ALA A 167 13.31 -1.49 -2.60
C ALA A 167 12.85 -2.88 -3.07
N PRO A 168 11.77 -2.95 -3.89
CA PRO A 168 11.29 -4.21 -4.47
C PRO A 168 12.10 -4.66 -5.69
N PHE A 169 13.11 -3.92 -6.07
CA PHE A 169 13.97 -4.11 -7.24
C PHE A 169 15.43 -3.84 -6.91
N GLU A 170 16.33 -4.48 -7.64
CA GLU A 170 17.78 -4.24 -7.59
C GLU A 170 18.23 -3.19 -8.62
N SER A 171 17.50 -3.12 -9.74
CA SER A 171 17.78 -2.13 -10.80
C SER A 171 16.52 -1.63 -11.49
N ILE A 172 16.63 -0.50 -12.15
CA ILE A 172 15.59 0.16 -12.97
C ILE A 172 16.17 0.51 -14.34
N LEU A 173 15.38 0.22 -15.39
CA LEU A 173 15.66 0.61 -16.78
C LEU A 173 14.42 1.33 -17.34
#